data_92806e8242b914da08d1a08005aea839
#
_entry.id   92806e8242b914da08d1a08005aea839
#
_cell.length_a   1.000
_cell.length_b   1.000
_cell.length_c   1.000
_cell.angle_alpha   90.00
_cell.angle_beta   90.00
_cell.angle_gamma   90.00
#
_symmetry.space_group_name_H-M   'P 1'
#
loop_
_entity.id
_entity.type
_entity.pdbx_description
1 polymer ?
#
loop_
_entity_poly.entity_id
_entity_poly.type
_entity_poly.pdbx_seq_one_letter_code
_entity_poly.pdbx_strand_id
1 'polypeptide(L)'
;MELAHNGIMSGHQGIRRTSNRVTTSFWWPGVQSEVTRFCRSCDICQRTVQRGRVPKASLTRVPIIQTPFSRVAVDLIGPIFPATERGHRYVLTLVDYATRYPEAVPLKSIETETVAEALVTMFSRIGVPVEILSDQGAQFLSSVMKEVSRLLSIRQLVTTPYHPQCNGLVERFNGTLKEMLKRMCAEKPRDWDRYVAPLLFAYREVPQESLAFSPFELIYGHTVRGPMQILKELWCKNISSEETKTTYEYVLDLKTRLQETCELAHSHLLKAQGRQKRYYDCKAKDRTFRVGEKVLLLLPTSGSKLLLQWKGPFEVSARTGNDYKVQLANRTSTVHVNMLKKYWERASAISPVEGKRPSPTAEIKNEACAAIIEPWDEEDWDHHPQSGPPRQHVYYN
;
A
#
# COMPACT_ATOMS: atom_id res chain seq x y z
N MET A 1 -31.29 -25.79 5.84
CA MET A 1 -30.14 -24.88 5.64
C MET A 1 -30.52 -23.41 5.78
N GLU A 2 -31.52 -22.93 5.05
CA GLU A 2 -31.93 -21.52 5.10
C GLU A 2 -32.34 -21.07 6.49
N LEU A 3 -33.19 -21.80 7.17
CA LEU A 3 -33.59 -21.50 8.56
C LEU A 3 -32.40 -21.48 9.53
N ALA A 4 -31.40 -22.34 9.30
CA ALA A 4 -30.25 -22.48 10.18
C ALA A 4 -29.19 -21.37 9.98
N HIS A 5 -29.17 -20.68 8.81
CA HIS A 5 -28.17 -19.68 8.47
C HIS A 5 -28.76 -18.32 8.11
N ASN A 6 -29.76 -18.24 7.21
CA ASN A 6 -30.32 -16.99 6.68
C ASN A 6 -31.46 -16.42 7.54
N GLY A 7 -32.04 -17.22 8.44
CA GLY A 7 -33.16 -16.77 9.29
C GLY A 7 -32.75 -15.62 10.22
N ILE A 8 -33.70 -14.75 10.55
CA ILE A 8 -33.48 -13.61 11.47
C ILE A 8 -32.87 -14.08 12.79
N MET A 9 -33.36 -15.21 13.36
CA MET A 9 -32.85 -15.80 14.59
C MET A 9 -31.53 -16.58 14.39
N SER A 10 -31.02 -16.68 13.18
CA SER A 10 -29.78 -17.38 12.84
C SER A 10 -28.60 -16.43 12.62
N GLY A 11 -28.87 -15.17 12.19
CA GLY A 11 -27.91 -14.08 12.15
C GLY A 11 -26.68 -14.33 11.28
N HIS A 12 -26.77 -15.14 10.22
CA HIS A 12 -25.65 -15.46 9.32
C HIS A 12 -24.39 -15.93 10.04
N GLN A 13 -24.53 -16.78 11.04
CA GLN A 13 -23.40 -17.32 11.81
C GLN A 13 -22.47 -18.16 10.93
N GLY A 14 -21.19 -18.28 11.37
CA GLY A 14 -20.17 -19.01 10.63
C GLY A 14 -20.47 -20.51 10.48
N ILE A 15 -19.71 -21.19 9.60
CA ILE A 15 -19.90 -22.60 9.21
C ILE A 15 -20.08 -23.51 10.45
N ARG A 16 -19.17 -23.43 11.44
CA ARG A 16 -19.21 -24.30 12.64
C ARG A 16 -20.55 -24.16 13.40
N ARG A 17 -21.00 -22.93 13.67
CA ARG A 17 -22.25 -22.70 14.42
C ARG A 17 -23.47 -23.11 13.63
N THR A 18 -23.49 -22.85 12.31
CA THR A 18 -24.57 -23.30 11.40
C THR A 18 -24.61 -24.83 11.34
N SER A 19 -23.43 -25.48 11.24
CA SER A 19 -23.33 -26.94 11.24
C SER A 19 -23.88 -27.52 12.54
N ASN A 20 -23.44 -27.04 13.69
CA ASN A 20 -23.93 -27.50 15.00
C ASN A 20 -25.45 -27.37 15.12
N ARG A 21 -26.02 -26.23 14.67
CA ARG A 21 -27.47 -26.02 14.69
C ARG A 21 -28.21 -27.02 13.83
N VAL A 22 -27.69 -27.37 12.64
CA VAL A 22 -28.31 -28.36 11.77
C VAL A 22 -28.18 -29.76 12.37
N THR A 23 -26.98 -30.14 12.84
CA THR A 23 -26.71 -31.51 13.30
C THR A 23 -27.33 -31.84 14.66
N THR A 24 -27.81 -30.83 15.41
CA THR A 24 -28.61 -31.07 16.64
C THR A 24 -29.94 -31.75 16.33
N SER A 25 -30.53 -31.49 15.18
CA SER A 25 -31.86 -32.03 14.84
C SER A 25 -31.88 -32.92 13.61
N PHE A 26 -30.89 -32.81 12.73
CA PHE A 26 -30.84 -33.50 11.44
C PHE A 26 -29.43 -34.01 11.15
N TRP A 27 -29.37 -35.25 10.65
CA TRP A 27 -28.11 -35.83 10.19
C TRP A 27 -28.30 -36.55 8.86
N TRP A 28 -27.33 -36.39 7.95
CA TRP A 28 -27.20 -37.14 6.71
C TRP A 28 -25.74 -37.20 6.28
N PRO A 29 -25.35 -38.23 5.48
CA PRO A 29 -23.99 -38.29 4.93
C PRO A 29 -23.63 -37.02 4.13
N GLY A 30 -22.51 -36.35 4.48
CA GLY A 30 -22.06 -35.14 3.78
C GLY A 30 -22.64 -33.81 4.30
N VAL A 31 -23.43 -33.80 5.38
CA VAL A 31 -24.04 -32.59 5.97
C VAL A 31 -23.03 -31.46 6.20
N GLN A 32 -21.84 -31.76 6.70
CA GLN A 32 -20.84 -30.72 6.95
C GLN A 32 -20.31 -30.07 5.66
N SER A 33 -20.09 -30.85 4.60
CA SER A 33 -19.66 -30.33 3.31
C SER A 33 -20.75 -29.47 2.67
N GLU A 34 -22.01 -29.86 2.79
CA GLU A 34 -23.14 -29.09 2.30
C GLU A 34 -23.35 -27.78 3.10
N VAL A 35 -23.28 -27.82 4.43
CA VAL A 35 -23.32 -26.61 5.26
C VAL A 35 -22.18 -25.66 4.87
N THR A 36 -20.98 -26.20 4.68
CA THR A 36 -19.81 -25.41 4.28
C THR A 36 -20.04 -24.74 2.94
N ARG A 37 -20.54 -25.49 1.93
CA ARG A 37 -20.87 -24.95 0.60
C ARG A 37 -21.96 -23.88 0.69
N PHE A 38 -23.02 -24.14 1.47
CA PHE A 38 -24.13 -23.22 1.68
C PHE A 38 -23.70 -21.90 2.31
N CYS A 39 -22.92 -21.95 3.39
CA CYS A 39 -22.40 -20.76 4.06
C CYS A 39 -21.42 -19.98 3.19
N ARG A 40 -20.53 -20.66 2.44
CA ARG A 40 -19.56 -20.01 1.53
C ARG A 40 -20.24 -19.30 0.37
N SER A 41 -21.36 -19.83 -0.15
CA SER A 41 -22.12 -19.21 -1.24
C SER A 41 -23.17 -18.19 -0.75
N CYS A 42 -23.23 -17.88 0.54
CA CYS A 42 -24.12 -16.85 1.06
C CYS A 42 -23.65 -15.46 0.62
N ASP A 43 -24.48 -14.74 -0.13
CA ASP A 43 -24.16 -13.42 -0.68
C ASP A 43 -23.86 -12.40 0.44
N ILE A 44 -24.69 -12.34 1.48
CA ILE A 44 -24.50 -11.42 2.62
C ILE A 44 -23.17 -11.70 3.32
N CYS A 45 -22.88 -12.99 3.64
CA CYS A 45 -21.63 -13.35 4.28
C CYS A 45 -20.41 -13.02 3.44
N GLN A 46 -20.50 -13.22 2.13
CA GLN A 46 -19.41 -12.88 1.22
C GLN A 46 -19.15 -11.37 1.17
N ARG A 47 -20.18 -10.54 1.20
CA ARG A 47 -20.05 -9.07 1.13
C ARG A 47 -19.64 -8.43 2.46
N THR A 48 -19.83 -9.11 3.59
CA THR A 48 -19.53 -8.59 4.94
C THR A 48 -18.18 -9.00 5.49
N VAL A 49 -17.42 -9.85 4.82
CA VAL A 49 -16.08 -10.29 5.27
C VAL A 49 -15.15 -9.10 5.45
N GLN A 50 -14.49 -9.02 6.61
CA GLN A 50 -13.51 -7.99 6.90
C GLN A 50 -12.31 -8.05 5.93
N ARG A 51 -11.81 -6.87 5.52
CA ARG A 51 -10.68 -6.73 4.61
C ARG A 51 -9.44 -7.54 5.05
N GLY A 52 -9.12 -7.53 6.35
CA GLY A 52 -7.94 -8.20 6.91
C GLY A 52 -7.96 -9.73 6.80
N ARG A 53 -9.12 -10.35 6.58
CA ARG A 53 -9.26 -11.80 6.39
C ARG A 53 -9.01 -12.29 4.96
N VAL A 54 -8.84 -11.36 4.02
CA VAL A 54 -8.52 -11.70 2.62
C VAL A 54 -7.01 -11.63 2.44
N PRO A 55 -6.32 -12.74 2.11
CA PRO A 55 -4.88 -12.74 1.94
C PRO A 55 -4.46 -11.76 0.85
N LYS A 56 -3.32 -11.12 1.02
CA LYS A 56 -2.72 -10.25 0.01
C LYS A 56 -1.98 -11.10 -1.04
N ALA A 57 -1.91 -10.63 -2.28
CA ALA A 57 -1.07 -11.24 -3.31
C ALA A 57 0.41 -10.90 -3.09
N SER A 58 1.30 -11.72 -3.62
CA SER A 58 2.75 -11.51 -3.58
C SER A 58 3.15 -10.17 -4.20
N LEU A 59 4.18 -9.53 -3.63
CA LEU A 59 4.70 -8.26 -4.13
C LEU A 59 5.39 -8.45 -5.50
N THR A 60 4.98 -7.65 -6.46
CA THR A 60 5.76 -7.45 -7.68
C THR A 60 6.92 -6.51 -7.39
N ARG A 61 8.13 -6.86 -7.81
CA ARG A 61 9.30 -6.00 -7.65
C ARG A 61 9.14 -4.76 -8.54
N VAL A 62 9.30 -3.58 -7.96
CA VAL A 62 9.42 -2.34 -8.72
C VAL A 62 10.84 -2.28 -9.29
N PRO A 63 11.02 -1.96 -10.58
CA PRO A 63 12.34 -1.76 -11.16
C PRO A 63 13.15 -0.74 -10.35
N ILE A 64 14.40 -1.04 -10.08
CA ILE A 64 15.31 -0.11 -9.41
C ILE A 64 15.83 0.87 -10.44
N ILE A 65 15.62 2.14 -10.17
CA ILE A 65 16.10 3.26 -11.00
C ILE A 65 17.49 3.64 -10.47
N GLN A 66 18.47 3.69 -11.34
CA GLN A 66 19.86 4.00 -10.99
C GLN A 66 20.20 5.48 -11.22
N THR A 67 19.63 6.07 -12.27
CA THR A 67 19.91 7.44 -12.64
C THR A 67 19.09 8.42 -11.79
N PRO A 68 19.75 9.35 -11.07
CA PRO A 68 19.05 10.40 -10.33
C PRO A 68 18.08 11.18 -11.22
N PHE A 69 16.93 11.49 -10.67
CA PHE A 69 15.82 12.23 -11.31
C PHE A 69 15.28 11.65 -12.63
N SER A 70 15.69 10.43 -13.01
CA SER A 70 15.07 9.76 -14.18
C SER A 70 13.59 9.44 -13.93
N ARG A 71 13.25 8.96 -12.73
CA ARG A 71 11.86 8.72 -12.30
C ARG A 71 11.61 9.38 -10.97
N VAL A 72 10.59 10.25 -10.92
CA VAL A 72 10.15 10.92 -9.71
C VAL A 72 8.72 10.55 -9.36
N ALA A 73 8.42 10.47 -8.06
CA ALA A 73 7.07 10.38 -7.55
C ALA A 73 6.59 11.76 -7.12
N VAL A 74 5.36 12.13 -7.48
CA VAL A 74 4.74 13.39 -7.07
C VAL A 74 3.43 13.12 -6.32
N ASP A 75 3.13 13.98 -5.34
CA ASP A 75 1.91 13.89 -4.55
C ASP A 75 1.55 15.25 -3.94
N LEU A 76 0.31 15.38 -3.49
CA LEU A 76 -0.21 16.59 -2.85
C LEU A 76 -0.62 16.31 -1.41
N ILE A 77 -0.06 17.08 -0.49
CA ILE A 77 -0.47 17.09 0.91
C ILE A 77 -1.49 18.20 1.11
N GLY A 78 -2.62 17.90 1.70
CA GLY A 78 -3.59 18.92 2.09
C GLY A 78 -5.05 18.50 1.93
N PRO A 79 -5.99 19.41 2.24
CA PRO A 79 -5.73 20.76 2.79
C PRO A 79 -5.21 20.72 4.23
N ILE A 80 -4.22 21.59 4.52
CA ILE A 80 -3.64 21.77 5.86
C ILE A 80 -4.38 22.92 6.55
N PHE A 81 -4.77 22.71 7.79
CA PHE A 81 -5.43 23.72 8.61
C PHE A 81 -4.62 23.97 9.89
N PRO A 82 -4.52 25.25 10.32
CA PRO A 82 -5.00 26.47 9.66
C PRO A 82 -4.17 26.80 8.41
N ALA A 83 -4.75 27.60 7.49
CA ALA A 83 -3.98 28.18 6.40
C ALA A 83 -2.87 29.08 6.95
N THR A 84 -1.74 29.19 6.23
CA THR A 84 -0.68 30.09 6.63
C THR A 84 -1.08 31.55 6.47
N GLU A 85 -0.31 32.47 7.06
CA GLU A 85 -0.51 33.92 6.85
C GLU A 85 -0.41 34.31 5.36
N ARG A 86 0.37 33.56 4.57
CA ARG A 86 0.51 33.73 3.13
C ARG A 86 -0.60 33.06 2.32
N GLY A 87 -1.55 32.38 2.99
CA GLY A 87 -2.68 31.69 2.37
C GLY A 87 -2.39 30.29 1.86
N HIS A 88 -1.23 29.69 2.19
CA HIS A 88 -0.93 28.33 1.78
C HIS A 88 -1.78 27.32 2.55
N ARG A 89 -2.27 26.29 1.83
CA ARG A 89 -3.09 25.19 2.37
C ARG A 89 -2.61 23.82 1.91
N TYR A 90 -1.75 23.78 0.91
CA TYR A 90 -1.28 22.52 0.32
C TYR A 90 0.24 22.52 0.22
N VAL A 91 0.81 21.33 0.09
CA VAL A 91 2.22 21.16 -0.25
C VAL A 91 2.30 20.18 -1.41
N LEU A 92 2.87 20.61 -2.53
CA LEU A 92 3.27 19.71 -3.60
C LEU A 92 4.61 19.10 -3.21
N THR A 93 4.70 17.78 -3.26
CA THR A 93 5.89 17.01 -2.94
C THR A 93 6.35 16.21 -4.14
N LEU A 94 7.66 16.12 -4.30
CA LEU A 94 8.34 15.32 -5.31
C LEU A 94 9.45 14.53 -4.62
N VAL A 95 9.60 13.25 -4.95
CA VAL A 95 10.68 12.41 -4.41
C VAL A 95 11.32 11.61 -5.53
N ASP A 96 12.63 11.68 -5.64
CA ASP A 96 13.39 10.88 -6.60
C ASP A 96 13.46 9.40 -6.21
N TYR A 97 13.28 8.51 -7.18
CA TYR A 97 13.32 7.07 -6.95
C TYR A 97 14.73 6.52 -6.72
N ALA A 98 15.75 7.12 -7.31
CA ALA A 98 17.13 6.66 -7.19
C ALA A 98 17.75 7.06 -5.85
N THR A 99 17.64 8.34 -5.49
CA THR A 99 18.37 8.96 -4.38
C THR A 99 17.53 9.23 -3.14
N ARG A 100 16.18 9.12 -3.25
CA ARG A 100 15.23 9.56 -2.22
C ARG A 100 15.27 11.06 -1.95
N TYR A 101 15.87 11.83 -2.81
CA TYR A 101 15.95 13.28 -2.70
C TYR A 101 14.56 13.89 -2.83
N PRO A 102 14.07 14.59 -1.80
CA PRO A 102 12.76 15.21 -1.82
C PRO A 102 12.83 16.67 -2.25
N GLU A 103 11.81 17.13 -2.95
CA GLU A 103 11.46 18.53 -3.14
C GLU A 103 10.04 18.77 -2.61
N ALA A 104 9.77 19.97 -2.11
CA ALA A 104 8.43 20.35 -1.68
C ALA A 104 8.21 21.85 -1.81
N VAL A 105 7.01 22.23 -2.28
CA VAL A 105 6.61 23.62 -2.44
C VAL A 105 5.23 23.83 -1.83
N PRO A 106 5.06 24.82 -0.91
CA PRO A 106 3.76 25.22 -0.40
C PRO A 106 2.90 25.86 -1.50
N LEU A 107 1.63 25.49 -1.58
CA LEU A 107 0.67 25.99 -2.55
C LEU A 107 -0.57 26.58 -1.85
N LYS A 108 -1.17 27.59 -2.49
CA LYS A 108 -2.42 28.20 -2.03
C LYS A 108 -3.64 27.41 -2.52
N SER A 109 -3.59 26.91 -3.75
CA SER A 109 -4.63 26.13 -4.40
C SER A 109 -4.03 24.87 -5.03
N ILE A 110 -4.91 23.94 -5.44
CA ILE A 110 -4.55 22.72 -6.19
C ILE A 110 -5.04 22.82 -7.64
N GLU A 111 -5.25 24.04 -8.13
CA GLU A 111 -5.56 24.28 -9.53
C GLU A 111 -4.43 23.76 -10.42
N THR A 112 -4.79 23.25 -11.58
CA THR A 112 -3.84 22.54 -12.44
C THR A 112 -2.69 23.43 -12.87
N GLU A 113 -2.96 24.69 -13.18
CA GLU A 113 -1.97 25.69 -13.57
C GLU A 113 -0.95 25.92 -12.45
N THR A 114 -1.44 26.11 -11.21
CA THR A 114 -0.58 26.32 -10.04
C THR A 114 0.31 25.10 -9.78
N VAL A 115 -0.22 23.89 -9.93
CA VAL A 115 0.55 22.64 -9.77
C VAL A 115 1.58 22.51 -10.90
N ALA A 116 1.21 22.82 -12.14
CA ALA A 116 2.11 22.75 -13.30
C ALA A 116 3.27 23.75 -13.18
N GLU A 117 3.01 25.00 -12.79
CA GLU A 117 4.03 26.02 -12.55
C GLU A 117 5.00 25.62 -11.43
N ALA A 118 4.47 25.06 -10.34
CA ALA A 118 5.29 24.57 -9.24
C ALA A 118 6.20 23.41 -9.68
N LEU A 119 5.69 22.48 -10.50
CA LEU A 119 6.51 21.39 -11.07
C LEU A 119 7.60 21.92 -12.01
N VAL A 120 7.27 22.84 -12.92
CA VAL A 120 8.27 23.49 -13.79
C VAL A 120 9.34 24.19 -12.97
N THR A 121 8.95 24.87 -11.88
CA THR A 121 9.90 25.51 -10.96
C THR A 121 10.80 24.47 -10.26
N MET A 122 10.27 23.32 -9.87
CA MET A 122 11.11 22.22 -9.33
C MET A 122 12.06 21.69 -10.41
N PHE A 123 11.57 21.41 -11.62
CA PHE A 123 12.39 20.89 -12.71
C PHE A 123 13.50 21.82 -13.15
N SER A 124 13.32 23.14 -13.03
CA SER A 124 14.39 24.10 -13.31
C SER A 124 15.60 23.97 -12.36
N ARG A 125 15.41 23.36 -11.17
CA ARG A 125 16.46 23.13 -10.17
C ARG A 125 17.10 21.75 -10.26
N ILE A 126 16.30 20.72 -10.57
CA ILE A 126 16.74 19.32 -10.51
C ILE A 126 16.88 18.65 -11.87
N GLY A 127 16.48 19.33 -12.93
CA GLY A 127 16.37 18.78 -14.29
C GLY A 127 14.99 18.19 -14.57
N VAL A 128 14.68 18.01 -15.86
CA VAL A 128 13.40 17.43 -16.30
C VAL A 128 13.46 15.91 -16.19
N PRO A 129 12.55 15.26 -15.46
CA PRO A 129 12.54 13.80 -15.32
C PRO A 129 12.06 13.10 -16.60
N VAL A 130 12.49 11.87 -16.82
CA VAL A 130 11.98 11.01 -17.90
C VAL A 130 10.58 10.53 -17.59
N GLU A 131 10.32 10.21 -16.31
CA GLU A 131 9.05 9.64 -15.85
C GLU A 131 8.56 10.29 -14.56
N ILE A 132 7.27 10.61 -14.54
CA ILE A 132 6.56 11.07 -13.34
C ILE A 132 5.54 10.02 -12.95
N LEU A 133 5.62 9.55 -11.69
CA LEU A 133 4.60 8.71 -11.09
C LEU A 133 3.71 9.57 -10.17
N SER A 134 2.41 9.55 -10.42
CA SER A 134 1.41 10.22 -9.59
C SER A 134 0.25 9.28 -9.24
N ASP A 135 -0.57 9.70 -8.30
CA ASP A 135 -1.89 9.11 -8.10
C ASP A 135 -2.87 9.54 -9.22
N GLN A 136 -4.14 9.15 -9.10
CA GLN A 136 -5.20 9.53 -10.04
C GLN A 136 -5.87 10.87 -9.68
N GLY A 137 -5.19 11.76 -9.00
CA GLY A 137 -5.70 13.09 -8.70
C GLY A 137 -6.05 13.86 -9.97
N ALA A 138 -7.19 14.56 -9.98
CA ALA A 138 -7.70 15.27 -11.15
C ALA A 138 -6.69 16.30 -11.72
N GLN A 139 -5.91 16.93 -10.84
CA GLN A 139 -4.87 17.89 -11.21
C GLN A 139 -3.74 17.26 -12.03
N PHE A 140 -3.38 15.99 -11.77
CA PHE A 140 -2.35 15.27 -12.52
C PHE A 140 -2.88 14.65 -13.82
N LEU A 141 -4.18 14.36 -13.90
CA LEU A 141 -4.83 13.79 -15.08
C LEU A 141 -5.38 14.84 -16.07
N SER A 142 -5.27 16.10 -15.73
CA SER A 142 -5.80 17.22 -16.52
C SER A 142 -5.15 17.37 -17.90
N SER A 143 -5.82 18.09 -18.80
CA SER A 143 -5.30 18.40 -20.13
C SER A 143 -4.02 19.26 -20.07
N VAL A 144 -3.97 20.25 -19.16
CA VAL A 144 -2.79 21.10 -18.96
C VAL A 144 -1.58 20.28 -18.54
N MET A 145 -1.74 19.36 -17.56
CA MET A 145 -0.65 18.52 -17.10
C MET A 145 -0.17 17.54 -18.18
N LYS A 146 -1.08 17.02 -19.00
CA LYS A 146 -0.73 16.19 -20.15
C LYS A 146 0.06 16.99 -21.19
N GLU A 147 -0.33 18.24 -21.47
CA GLU A 147 0.37 19.10 -22.41
C GLU A 147 1.75 19.50 -21.89
N VAL A 148 1.91 19.86 -20.62
CA VAL A 148 3.22 20.11 -19.99
C VAL A 148 4.11 18.87 -20.11
N SER A 149 3.59 17.69 -19.82
CA SER A 149 4.34 16.45 -19.95
C SER A 149 4.74 16.15 -21.40
N ARG A 150 3.86 16.42 -22.36
CA ARG A 150 4.14 16.30 -23.80
C ARG A 150 5.26 17.23 -24.26
N LEU A 151 5.17 18.51 -23.88
CA LEU A 151 6.17 19.53 -24.24
C LEU A 151 7.56 19.23 -23.65
N LEU A 152 7.60 18.71 -22.42
CA LEU A 152 8.84 18.35 -21.73
C LEU A 152 9.28 16.91 -22.01
N SER A 153 8.57 16.16 -22.88
CA SER A 153 8.83 14.75 -23.19
C SER A 153 8.84 13.84 -21.96
N ILE A 154 7.99 14.09 -20.99
CA ILE A 154 7.86 13.33 -19.74
C ILE A 154 6.80 12.25 -19.91
N ARG A 155 7.13 11.02 -19.54
CA ARG A 155 6.16 9.91 -19.48
C ARG A 155 5.41 9.90 -18.15
N GLN A 156 4.11 10.14 -18.19
CA GLN A 156 3.27 10.04 -17.02
C GLN A 156 2.93 8.58 -16.71
N LEU A 157 3.22 8.15 -15.49
CA LEU A 157 2.83 6.88 -14.90
C LEU A 157 1.78 7.13 -13.84
N VAL A 158 0.65 6.43 -13.93
CA VAL A 158 -0.46 6.60 -12.97
C VAL A 158 -0.64 5.31 -12.20
N THR A 159 -0.78 5.42 -10.88
CA THR A 159 -1.01 4.25 -10.02
C THR A 159 -2.41 3.68 -10.24
N THR A 160 -2.56 2.37 -10.05
CA THR A 160 -3.88 1.72 -10.07
C THR A 160 -4.76 2.27 -8.94
N PRO A 161 -6.07 2.50 -9.19
CA PRO A 161 -6.98 3.00 -8.16
C PRO A 161 -6.95 2.13 -6.90
N TYR A 162 -6.99 2.77 -5.74
CA TYR A 162 -7.04 2.12 -4.42
C TYR A 162 -5.87 1.18 -4.10
N HIS A 163 -4.73 1.31 -4.81
CA HIS A 163 -3.51 0.56 -4.53
C HIS A 163 -2.35 1.51 -4.19
N PRO A 164 -2.35 2.13 -3.01
CA PRO A 164 -1.39 3.16 -2.60
C PRO A 164 0.05 2.66 -2.54
N GLN A 165 0.27 1.35 -2.44
CA GLN A 165 1.61 0.76 -2.36
C GLN A 165 2.52 1.11 -3.56
N CYS A 166 1.93 1.44 -4.72
CA CYS A 166 2.70 1.88 -5.90
C CYS A 166 3.36 3.25 -5.67
N ASN A 167 2.73 4.16 -4.91
CA ASN A 167 3.25 5.48 -4.57
C ASN A 167 3.86 5.55 -3.14
N GLY A 168 4.10 4.39 -2.55
CA GLY A 168 4.53 4.27 -1.15
C GLY A 168 5.86 4.96 -0.81
N LEU A 169 6.63 5.42 -1.80
CA LEU A 169 7.83 6.22 -1.60
C LEU A 169 7.48 7.63 -1.13
N VAL A 170 6.70 8.35 -1.94
CA VAL A 170 6.29 9.72 -1.62
C VAL A 170 5.31 9.76 -0.45
N GLU A 171 4.45 8.75 -0.31
CA GLU A 171 3.55 8.64 0.87
C GLU A 171 4.32 8.55 2.19
N ARG A 172 5.40 7.76 2.24
CA ARG A 172 6.28 7.68 3.43
C ARG A 172 6.97 9.00 3.70
N PHE A 173 7.51 9.65 2.67
CA PHE A 173 8.09 10.98 2.80
C PHE A 173 7.06 11.99 3.33
N ASN A 174 5.86 11.99 2.76
CA ASN A 174 4.75 12.86 3.20
C ASN A 174 4.36 12.61 4.66
N GLY A 175 4.36 11.35 5.09
CA GLY A 175 4.17 10.99 6.50
C GLY A 175 5.24 11.62 7.39
N THR A 176 6.51 11.46 7.02
CA THR A 176 7.66 12.05 7.75
C THR A 176 7.59 13.57 7.76
N LEU A 177 7.34 14.21 6.61
CA LEU A 177 7.24 15.67 6.51
C LEU A 177 6.10 16.22 7.37
N LYS A 178 4.93 15.59 7.37
CA LYS A 178 3.80 15.97 8.23
C LYS A 178 4.16 15.91 9.72
N GLU A 179 4.84 14.86 10.16
CA GLU A 179 5.26 14.70 11.54
C GLU A 179 6.33 15.75 11.94
N MET A 180 7.26 16.05 11.04
CA MET A 180 8.27 17.09 11.27
C MET A 180 7.62 18.48 11.34
N LEU A 181 6.72 18.80 10.41
CA LEU A 181 5.94 20.05 10.41
C LEU A 181 5.13 20.18 11.70
N LYS A 182 4.40 19.15 12.11
CA LYS A 182 3.61 19.13 13.33
C LYS A 182 4.42 19.47 14.58
N ARG A 183 5.66 18.96 14.67
CA ARG A 183 6.55 19.24 15.79
C ARG A 183 7.10 20.67 15.75
N MET A 184 7.51 21.14 14.57
CA MET A 184 8.10 22.47 14.42
C MET A 184 7.09 23.62 14.52
N CYS A 185 5.82 23.36 14.15
CA CYS A 185 4.77 24.37 14.12
C CYS A 185 3.85 24.31 15.34
N ALA A 186 4.21 23.55 16.40
CA ALA A 186 3.36 23.34 17.57
C ALA A 186 2.91 24.66 18.21
N GLU A 187 3.81 25.64 18.31
CA GLU A 187 3.52 26.96 18.89
C GLU A 187 2.92 27.96 17.87
N LYS A 188 3.31 27.85 16.60
CA LYS A 188 2.91 28.76 15.53
C LYS A 188 2.38 28.00 14.30
N PRO A 189 1.19 27.42 14.38
CA PRO A 189 0.66 26.57 13.31
C PRO A 189 0.36 27.31 11.99
N ARG A 190 0.31 28.66 11.98
CA ARG A 190 0.13 29.45 10.75
C ARG A 190 1.42 29.77 10.01
N ASP A 191 2.58 29.34 10.52
CA ASP A 191 3.89 29.59 9.91
C ASP A 191 4.51 28.33 9.30
N TRP A 192 3.72 27.26 9.12
CA TRP A 192 4.25 25.97 8.68
C TRP A 192 4.97 26.02 7.32
N ASP A 193 4.60 26.91 6.42
CA ASP A 193 5.25 27.06 5.12
C ASP A 193 6.71 27.52 5.22
N ARG A 194 7.06 28.26 6.27
CA ARG A 194 8.44 28.73 6.53
C ARG A 194 9.38 27.58 6.93
N TYR A 195 8.82 26.52 7.50
CA TYR A 195 9.61 25.36 7.95
C TYR A 195 9.82 24.31 6.87
N VAL A 196 9.13 24.38 5.73
CA VAL A 196 9.26 23.36 4.66
C VAL A 196 10.72 23.26 4.18
N ALA A 197 11.37 24.36 3.84
CA ALA A 197 12.75 24.37 3.35
C ALA A 197 13.78 23.87 4.39
N PRO A 198 13.78 24.34 5.66
CA PRO A 198 14.63 23.78 6.70
C PRO A 198 14.42 22.28 6.96
N LEU A 199 13.18 21.82 6.90
CA LEU A 199 12.86 20.40 7.09
C LEU A 199 13.30 19.52 5.92
N LEU A 200 13.21 20.04 4.69
CA LEU A 200 13.81 19.38 3.52
C LEU A 200 15.31 19.23 3.67
N PHE A 201 16.00 20.30 4.15
CA PHE A 201 17.42 20.24 4.43
C PHE A 201 17.75 19.15 5.45
N ALA A 202 17.06 19.13 6.58
CA ALA A 202 17.25 18.12 7.63
C ALA A 202 17.02 16.68 7.12
N TYR A 203 16.03 16.49 6.24
CA TYR A 203 15.79 15.17 5.65
C TYR A 203 16.89 14.75 4.66
N ARG A 204 17.41 15.70 3.88
CA ARG A 204 18.43 15.46 2.85
C ARG A 204 19.82 15.15 3.44
N GLU A 205 20.10 15.66 4.63
CA GLU A 205 21.39 15.50 5.36
C GLU A 205 21.56 14.08 5.92
N VAL A 206 20.45 13.42 6.32
CA VAL A 206 20.51 12.16 7.07
C VAL A 206 20.54 10.94 6.15
N PRO A 207 21.44 9.96 6.38
CA PRO A 207 21.48 8.71 5.63
C PRO A 207 20.13 7.96 5.70
N GLN A 208 19.65 7.49 4.55
CA GLN A 208 18.43 6.71 4.45
C GLN A 208 18.75 5.22 4.67
N GLU A 209 17.99 4.55 5.55
CA GLU A 209 18.21 3.13 5.89
C GLU A 209 18.25 2.20 4.66
N SER A 210 17.47 2.50 3.63
CA SER A 210 17.39 1.69 2.41
C SER A 210 18.59 1.86 1.47
N LEU A 211 19.33 2.97 1.58
CA LEU A 211 20.41 3.37 0.69
C LEU A 211 21.77 3.39 1.39
N ALA A 212 21.77 3.56 2.73
CA ALA A 212 22.95 3.79 3.58
C ALA A 212 23.69 5.13 3.37
N PHE A 213 23.20 5.96 2.46
CA PHE A 213 23.71 7.29 2.14
C PHE A 213 22.63 8.35 2.31
N SER A 214 23.04 9.58 2.51
CA SER A 214 22.10 10.70 2.53
C SER A 214 21.65 11.06 1.10
N PRO A 215 20.41 11.54 0.91
CA PRO A 215 19.96 12.03 -0.38
C PRO A 215 20.85 13.12 -0.97
N PHE A 216 21.40 13.98 -0.13
CA PHE A 216 22.32 15.03 -0.54
C PHE A 216 23.63 14.44 -1.10
N GLU A 217 24.23 13.49 -0.40
CA GLU A 217 25.47 12.83 -0.78
C GLU A 217 25.36 12.09 -2.12
N LEU A 218 24.19 11.46 -2.38
CA LEU A 218 23.92 10.77 -3.66
C LEU A 218 23.76 11.73 -4.86
N ILE A 219 23.45 13.00 -4.62
CA ILE A 219 23.31 14.01 -5.67
C ILE A 219 24.62 14.77 -5.89
N TYR A 220 25.26 15.20 -4.79
CA TYR A 220 26.39 16.12 -4.84
C TYR A 220 27.74 15.46 -4.64
N GLY A 221 27.79 14.16 -4.28
CA GLY A 221 29.02 13.38 -4.09
C GLY A 221 29.84 13.75 -2.86
N HIS A 222 29.30 14.54 -1.97
CA HIS A 222 29.93 14.91 -0.71
C HIS A 222 28.89 15.11 0.40
N THR A 223 29.31 15.01 1.65
CA THR A 223 28.45 15.27 2.79
C THR A 223 28.11 16.77 2.89
N VAL A 224 26.89 17.07 3.34
CA VAL A 224 26.48 18.47 3.54
C VAL A 224 27.13 19.05 4.79
N ARG A 225 27.53 20.33 4.71
CA ARG A 225 28.00 21.09 5.88
C ARG A 225 26.79 21.59 6.68
N GLY A 226 26.22 20.70 7.48
CA GLY A 226 25.08 20.99 8.33
C GLY A 226 25.47 21.54 9.73
N PRO A 227 24.49 21.84 10.60
CA PRO A 227 24.72 22.41 11.91
C PRO A 227 25.69 21.59 12.79
N MET A 228 25.60 20.26 12.73
CA MET A 228 26.49 19.37 13.51
C MET A 228 27.92 19.40 12.99
N GLN A 229 28.10 19.51 11.70
CA GLN A 229 29.43 19.62 11.10
C GLN A 229 30.08 20.96 11.47
N ILE A 230 29.32 22.05 11.42
CA ILE A 230 29.79 23.38 11.87
C ILE A 230 30.20 23.35 13.36
N LEU A 231 29.37 22.72 14.21
CA LEU A 231 29.70 22.57 15.63
C LEU A 231 30.99 21.78 15.84
N LYS A 232 31.18 20.68 15.09
CA LYS A 232 32.40 19.87 15.12
C LYS A 232 33.62 20.70 14.71
N GLU A 233 33.53 21.48 13.62
CA GLU A 233 34.61 22.36 13.15
C GLU A 233 34.99 23.42 14.21
N LEU A 234 33.97 24.02 14.87
CA LEU A 234 34.20 24.99 15.95
C LEU A 234 34.88 24.37 17.16
N TRP A 235 34.55 23.14 17.53
CA TRP A 235 35.12 22.46 18.67
C TRP A 235 36.51 21.89 18.40
N CYS A 236 36.73 21.33 17.23
CA CYS A 236 38.00 20.66 16.92
C CYS A 236 39.10 21.64 16.48
N LYS A 237 38.79 22.92 16.20
CA LYS A 237 39.72 23.93 15.68
C LYS A 237 40.61 23.45 14.53
N ASN A 238 40.25 22.36 13.88
CA ASN A 238 40.95 21.80 12.75
C ASN A 238 40.55 22.56 11.50
N ILE A 239 41.26 23.64 11.22
CA ILE A 239 41.35 24.14 9.85
C ILE A 239 42.30 23.13 9.15
N SER A 240 41.74 22.08 8.60
CA SER A 240 42.49 21.28 7.63
C SER A 240 42.83 22.23 6.48
N SER A 241 44.09 22.47 6.23
CA SER A 241 44.54 23.08 4.98
C SER A 241 44.14 22.12 3.86
N GLU A 242 42.98 22.39 3.22
CA GLU A 242 42.62 21.69 2.00
C GLU A 242 43.69 21.99 0.98
N GLU A 243 44.43 20.97 0.55
CA GLU A 243 45.29 21.07 -0.60
C GLU A 243 44.46 21.56 -1.77
N THR A 244 44.85 22.67 -2.37
CA THR A 244 44.15 23.28 -3.53
C THR A 244 44.30 22.33 -4.71
N LYS A 245 43.34 21.42 -4.86
CA LYS A 245 43.22 20.56 -6.06
C LYS A 245 42.86 21.42 -7.23
N THR A 246 43.40 21.09 -8.40
CA THR A 246 42.98 21.73 -9.65
C THR A 246 41.49 21.42 -9.89
N THR A 247 40.77 22.32 -10.55
CA THR A 247 39.34 22.13 -10.90
C THR A 247 39.13 20.81 -11.66
N TYR A 248 40.07 20.43 -12.50
CA TYR A 248 40.00 19.19 -13.27
C TYR A 248 40.12 17.94 -12.38
N GLU A 249 41.11 17.90 -11.48
CA GLU A 249 41.26 16.83 -10.49
C GLU A 249 40.05 16.71 -9.58
N TYR A 250 39.48 17.85 -9.13
CA TYR A 250 38.24 17.85 -8.33
C TYR A 250 37.08 17.22 -9.10
N VAL A 251 36.86 17.55 -10.37
CA VAL A 251 35.76 17.00 -11.17
C VAL A 251 35.94 15.51 -11.42
N LEU A 252 37.14 15.02 -11.67
CA LEU A 252 37.43 13.59 -11.83
C LEU A 252 37.17 12.82 -10.53
N ASP A 253 37.69 13.31 -9.42
CA ASP A 253 37.51 12.72 -8.10
C ASP A 253 36.01 12.70 -7.69
N LEU A 254 35.27 13.79 -7.94
CA LEU A 254 33.85 13.86 -7.73
C LEU A 254 33.06 12.85 -8.57
N LYS A 255 33.42 12.71 -9.86
CA LYS A 255 32.78 11.73 -10.75
C LYS A 255 32.99 10.30 -10.26
N THR A 256 34.22 9.95 -9.86
CA THR A 256 34.59 8.62 -9.35
C THR A 256 33.82 8.33 -8.05
N ARG A 257 33.82 9.26 -7.10
CA ARG A 257 33.07 9.13 -5.83
C ARG A 257 31.59 8.97 -6.05
N LEU A 258 30.98 9.77 -6.93
CA LEU A 258 29.56 9.64 -7.25
C LEU A 258 29.24 8.27 -7.84
N GLN A 259 30.06 7.77 -8.75
CA GLN A 259 29.84 6.46 -9.35
C GLN A 259 29.91 5.35 -8.30
N GLU A 260 30.96 5.30 -7.49
CA GLU A 260 31.14 4.30 -6.43
C GLU A 260 29.99 4.36 -5.40
N THR A 261 29.62 5.57 -4.97
CA THR A 261 28.53 5.78 -4.01
C THR A 261 27.20 5.31 -4.57
N CYS A 262 26.89 5.60 -5.83
CA CYS A 262 25.67 5.14 -6.51
C CYS A 262 25.63 3.60 -6.65
N GLU A 263 26.74 2.95 -6.97
CA GLU A 263 26.82 1.48 -7.07
C GLU A 263 26.57 0.81 -5.71
N LEU A 264 27.20 1.34 -4.64
CA LEU A 264 26.96 0.87 -3.27
C LEU A 264 25.50 1.10 -2.84
N ALA A 265 24.95 2.27 -3.06
CA ALA A 265 23.56 2.58 -2.75
C ALA A 265 22.59 1.66 -3.49
N HIS A 266 22.86 1.37 -4.76
CA HIS A 266 22.10 0.42 -5.56
C HIS A 266 22.10 -0.99 -4.94
N SER A 267 23.28 -1.47 -4.49
CA SER A 267 23.39 -2.77 -3.82
C SER A 267 22.58 -2.83 -2.52
N HIS A 268 22.62 -1.77 -1.71
CA HIS A 268 21.84 -1.65 -0.49
C HIS A 268 20.34 -1.65 -0.78
N LEU A 269 19.90 -0.93 -1.81
CA LEU A 269 18.51 -0.88 -2.21
C LEU A 269 17.97 -2.25 -2.66
N LEU A 270 18.77 -3.02 -3.43
CA LEU A 270 18.45 -4.41 -3.81
C LEU A 270 18.25 -5.30 -2.57
N LYS A 271 19.17 -5.22 -1.60
CA LYS A 271 19.08 -5.98 -0.35
C LYS A 271 17.84 -5.58 0.47
N ALA A 272 17.57 -4.28 0.58
CA ALA A 272 16.41 -3.74 1.30
C ALA A 272 15.08 -4.19 0.64
N GLN A 273 14.98 -4.10 -0.69
CA GLN A 273 13.82 -4.57 -1.44
C GLN A 273 13.60 -6.08 -1.30
N GLY A 274 14.69 -6.87 -1.30
CA GLY A 274 14.62 -8.31 -1.07
C GLY A 274 14.14 -8.67 0.34
N ARG A 275 14.57 -7.95 1.38
CA ARG A 275 14.09 -8.12 2.75
C ARG A 275 12.60 -7.76 2.87
N GLN A 276 12.20 -6.62 2.32
CA GLN A 276 10.82 -6.16 2.34
C GLN A 276 9.89 -7.14 1.63
N LYS A 277 10.30 -7.65 0.46
CA LYS A 277 9.54 -8.65 -0.29
C LYS A 277 9.36 -9.93 0.51
N ARG A 278 10.43 -10.49 1.08
CA ARG A 278 10.36 -11.71 1.90
C ARG A 278 9.39 -11.54 3.07
N TYR A 279 9.51 -10.45 3.82
CA TYR A 279 8.63 -10.16 4.95
C TYR A 279 7.15 -10.04 4.55
N TYR A 280 6.88 -9.40 3.40
CA TYR A 280 5.53 -9.26 2.90
C TYR A 280 4.96 -10.59 2.39
N ASP A 281 5.77 -11.34 1.64
CA ASP A 281 5.35 -12.57 0.97
C ASP A 281 5.12 -13.73 1.96
N CYS A 282 5.69 -13.69 3.18
CA CYS A 282 5.40 -14.69 4.22
C CYS A 282 3.89 -14.85 4.53
N LYS A 283 3.12 -13.76 4.39
CA LYS A 283 1.67 -13.76 4.63
C LYS A 283 0.86 -13.64 3.33
N ALA A 284 1.51 -13.62 2.19
CA ALA A 284 0.86 -13.53 0.89
C ALA A 284 0.42 -14.93 0.41
N LYS A 285 -0.68 -14.96 -0.33
CA LYS A 285 -1.14 -16.16 -1.05
C LYS A 285 -1.36 -15.78 -2.51
N ASP A 286 -0.89 -16.61 -3.41
CA ASP A 286 -1.14 -16.40 -4.84
C ASP A 286 -2.64 -16.41 -5.12
N ARG A 287 -3.09 -15.33 -5.71
CA ARG A 287 -4.51 -15.12 -6.03
C ARG A 287 -4.62 -14.74 -7.49
N THR A 288 -5.15 -15.65 -8.24
CA THR A 288 -5.38 -15.46 -9.67
C THR A 288 -6.85 -15.67 -10.00
N PHE A 289 -7.37 -14.81 -10.88
CA PHE A 289 -8.72 -14.92 -11.40
C PHE A 289 -8.66 -15.11 -12.91
N ARG A 290 -9.57 -15.90 -13.46
CA ARG A 290 -9.69 -16.11 -14.91
C ARG A 290 -10.62 -15.06 -15.50
N VAL A 291 -10.46 -14.77 -16.80
CA VAL A 291 -11.41 -13.95 -17.54
C VAL A 291 -12.77 -14.68 -17.54
N GLY A 292 -13.86 -13.93 -17.31
CA GLY A 292 -15.21 -14.47 -17.11
C GLY A 292 -15.52 -14.88 -15.66
N GLU A 293 -14.53 -14.90 -14.75
CA GLU A 293 -14.77 -15.28 -13.36
C GLU A 293 -15.46 -14.13 -12.61
N LYS A 294 -16.47 -14.47 -11.79
CA LYS A 294 -17.18 -13.49 -10.96
C LYS A 294 -16.41 -13.19 -9.68
N VAL A 295 -16.24 -11.90 -9.41
CA VAL A 295 -15.49 -11.37 -8.28
C VAL A 295 -16.26 -10.31 -7.52
N LEU A 296 -15.92 -10.16 -6.25
CA LEU A 296 -16.34 -9.02 -5.41
C LEU A 296 -15.22 -8.00 -5.37
N LEU A 297 -15.57 -6.72 -5.47
CA LEU A 297 -14.68 -5.58 -5.41
C LEU A 297 -14.79 -4.88 -4.06
N LEU A 298 -13.64 -4.68 -3.41
CA LEU A 298 -13.54 -3.86 -2.20
C LEU A 298 -13.54 -2.38 -2.58
N LEU A 299 -14.60 -1.67 -2.23
CA LEU A 299 -14.66 -0.22 -2.36
C LEU A 299 -14.52 0.42 -0.97
N PRO A 300 -13.68 1.46 -0.82
CA PRO A 300 -13.62 2.21 0.42
C PRO A 300 -14.98 2.87 0.66
N THR A 301 -15.67 2.45 1.70
CA THR A 301 -16.91 3.08 2.17
C THR A 301 -16.56 3.97 3.34
N SER A 302 -16.69 5.28 3.15
CA SER A 302 -16.58 6.26 4.22
C SER A 302 -17.92 6.32 4.97
N GLY A 303 -17.88 6.15 6.29
CA GLY A 303 -18.96 6.62 7.14
C GLY A 303 -19.67 5.61 8.05
N SER A 304 -19.76 4.33 7.74
CA SER A 304 -20.42 3.39 8.64
C SER A 304 -19.75 2.02 8.70
N LYS A 305 -19.57 1.51 9.94
CA LYS A 305 -19.03 0.16 10.19
C LYS A 305 -20.00 -0.97 9.75
N LEU A 306 -21.27 -0.64 9.52
CA LEU A 306 -22.32 -1.58 9.12
C LEU A 306 -22.48 -1.70 7.60
N LEU A 307 -21.80 -0.85 6.81
CA LEU A 307 -21.90 -0.90 5.36
C LEU A 307 -21.14 -2.12 4.79
N LEU A 308 -21.71 -2.69 3.73
CA LEU A 308 -21.10 -3.78 2.98
C LEU A 308 -19.77 -3.32 2.37
N GLN A 309 -18.67 -3.96 2.77
CA GLN A 309 -17.33 -3.61 2.29
C GLN A 309 -17.09 -4.08 0.85
N TRP A 310 -17.72 -5.18 0.43
CA TRP A 310 -17.54 -5.79 -0.86
C TRP A 310 -18.76 -5.57 -1.76
N LYS A 311 -18.56 -5.08 -2.96
CA LYS A 311 -19.60 -4.86 -3.97
C LYS A 311 -19.45 -5.83 -5.12
N GLY A 312 -20.54 -6.15 -5.79
CA GLY A 312 -20.60 -7.08 -6.91
C GLY A 312 -21.75 -8.09 -6.78
N PRO A 313 -21.74 -9.25 -7.45
CA PRO A 313 -20.60 -9.75 -8.23
C PRO A 313 -20.37 -8.98 -9.53
N PHE A 314 -19.09 -8.87 -9.94
CA PHE A 314 -18.66 -8.30 -11.20
C PHE A 314 -17.84 -9.32 -11.97
N GLU A 315 -17.78 -9.19 -13.30
CA GLU A 315 -17.05 -10.10 -14.17
C GLU A 315 -15.66 -9.54 -14.51
N VAL A 316 -14.65 -10.42 -14.51
CA VAL A 316 -13.29 -10.10 -14.94
C VAL A 316 -13.23 -10.11 -16.46
N SER A 317 -12.90 -8.96 -17.09
CA SER A 317 -12.80 -8.83 -18.55
C SER A 317 -11.38 -9.03 -19.08
N ALA A 318 -10.34 -8.65 -18.33
CA ALA A 318 -8.94 -8.84 -18.73
C ALA A 318 -8.02 -8.90 -17.50
N ARG A 319 -6.80 -9.43 -17.69
CA ARG A 319 -5.74 -9.50 -16.68
C ARG A 319 -4.43 -8.98 -17.22
N THR A 320 -3.73 -8.17 -16.44
CA THR A 320 -2.37 -7.69 -16.72
C THR A 320 -1.54 -7.79 -15.43
N GLY A 321 -0.81 -8.90 -15.28
CA GLY A 321 -0.05 -9.18 -14.05
C GLY A 321 -0.97 -9.33 -12.83
N ASN A 322 -0.84 -8.43 -11.85
CA ASN A 322 -1.67 -8.36 -10.64
C ASN A 322 -2.86 -7.39 -10.78
N ASP A 323 -3.00 -6.72 -11.92
CA ASP A 323 -4.10 -5.81 -12.21
C ASP A 323 -5.15 -6.50 -13.10
N TYR A 324 -6.41 -6.27 -12.78
CA TYR A 324 -7.56 -6.86 -13.42
C TYR A 324 -8.52 -5.78 -13.91
N LYS A 325 -8.98 -5.92 -15.13
CA LYS A 325 -10.09 -5.13 -15.65
C LYS A 325 -11.40 -5.81 -15.25
N VAL A 326 -12.25 -5.08 -14.56
CA VAL A 326 -13.52 -5.56 -14.04
C VAL A 326 -14.64 -4.72 -14.63
N GLN A 327 -15.67 -5.41 -15.16
CA GLN A 327 -16.85 -4.77 -15.73
C GLN A 327 -17.79 -4.33 -14.60
N LEU A 328 -17.88 -3.02 -14.36
CA LEU A 328 -18.93 -2.42 -13.52
C LEU A 328 -20.16 -2.12 -14.39
N ALA A 329 -21.30 -1.87 -13.78
CA ALA A 329 -22.56 -1.67 -14.50
C ALA A 329 -22.46 -0.69 -15.69
N ASN A 330 -21.73 0.42 -15.57
CA ASN A 330 -21.64 1.47 -16.58
C ASN A 330 -20.21 1.75 -17.08
N ARG A 331 -19.20 1.06 -16.56
CA ARG A 331 -17.79 1.32 -16.93
C ARG A 331 -16.89 0.12 -16.61
N THR A 332 -15.80 0.00 -17.32
CA THR A 332 -14.70 -0.91 -16.98
C THR A 332 -13.71 -0.20 -16.06
N SER A 333 -13.31 -0.84 -14.97
CA SER A 333 -12.31 -0.29 -14.05
C SER A 333 -11.14 -1.26 -13.91
N THR A 334 -9.91 -0.72 -13.92
CA THR A 334 -8.71 -1.51 -13.62
C THR A 334 -8.45 -1.46 -12.12
N VAL A 335 -8.34 -2.62 -11.48
CA VAL A 335 -8.16 -2.74 -10.03
C VAL A 335 -7.10 -3.79 -9.71
N HIS A 336 -6.35 -3.57 -8.64
CA HIS A 336 -5.33 -4.51 -8.20
C HIS A 336 -5.98 -5.74 -7.53
N VAL A 337 -5.36 -6.92 -7.67
CA VAL A 337 -5.83 -8.21 -7.13
C VAL A 337 -6.19 -8.17 -5.64
N ASN A 338 -5.50 -7.33 -4.84
CA ASN A 338 -5.79 -7.16 -3.41
C ASN A 338 -7.16 -6.52 -3.12
N MET A 339 -7.75 -5.88 -4.12
CA MET A 339 -9.10 -5.30 -4.04
C MET A 339 -10.18 -6.26 -4.54
N LEU A 340 -9.81 -7.44 -4.98
CA LEU A 340 -10.72 -8.44 -5.52
C LEU A 340 -10.85 -9.64 -4.58
N LYS A 341 -11.97 -10.31 -4.63
CA LYS A 341 -12.23 -11.56 -3.94
C LYS A 341 -13.13 -12.43 -4.80
N LYS A 342 -12.86 -13.75 -4.85
CA LYS A 342 -13.70 -14.70 -5.58
C LYS A 342 -15.14 -14.67 -5.05
N TYR A 343 -16.08 -14.61 -5.96
CA TYR A 343 -17.51 -14.78 -5.67
C TYR A 343 -17.90 -16.25 -5.88
N TRP A 344 -18.53 -16.81 -4.87
CA TRP A 344 -19.05 -18.18 -4.92
C TRP A 344 -20.54 -18.13 -5.21
N GLU A 345 -20.93 -18.53 -6.41
CA GLU A 345 -22.34 -18.64 -6.76
C GLU A 345 -23.00 -19.79 -6.00
N ARG A 346 -24.21 -19.53 -5.55
CA ARG A 346 -25.07 -20.62 -5.07
C ARG A 346 -25.57 -21.37 -6.28
N ALA A 347 -25.24 -22.65 -6.42
CA ALA A 347 -25.85 -23.49 -7.44
C ALA A 347 -27.38 -23.44 -7.25
N SER A 348 -28.11 -22.99 -8.26
CA SER A 348 -29.57 -23.05 -8.28
C SER A 348 -29.94 -24.49 -7.98
N ALA A 349 -30.86 -24.69 -7.02
CA ALA A 349 -31.38 -26.04 -6.75
C ALA A 349 -31.89 -26.61 -8.07
N ILE A 350 -31.23 -27.63 -8.58
CA ILE A 350 -31.75 -28.44 -9.66
C ILE A 350 -33.10 -28.92 -9.17
N SER A 351 -34.17 -28.62 -9.90
CA SER A 351 -35.53 -29.08 -9.64
C SER A 351 -35.47 -30.57 -9.26
N PRO A 352 -36.23 -31.04 -8.27
CA PRO A 352 -36.19 -32.43 -7.89
C PRO A 352 -36.50 -33.28 -9.13
N VAL A 353 -35.53 -34.06 -9.56
CA VAL A 353 -35.82 -35.19 -10.43
C VAL A 353 -36.77 -36.05 -9.63
N GLU A 354 -37.99 -36.23 -10.14
CA GLU A 354 -38.94 -37.21 -9.64
C GLU A 354 -38.29 -38.62 -9.77
N GLY A 355 -37.57 -39.00 -8.74
CA GLY A 355 -36.97 -40.30 -8.58
C GLY A 355 -37.77 -41.09 -7.57
N LYS A 356 -38.43 -42.14 -8.04
CA LYS A 356 -39.18 -43.15 -7.30
C LYS A 356 -38.63 -43.37 -5.89
N ARG A 357 -39.51 -43.26 -4.90
CA ARG A 357 -39.27 -43.75 -3.54
C ARG A 357 -39.00 -45.25 -3.56
N PRO A 358 -37.90 -45.78 -3.00
CA PRO A 358 -37.81 -47.20 -2.70
C PRO A 358 -38.65 -47.48 -1.45
N SER A 359 -39.43 -48.54 -1.55
CA SER A 359 -40.25 -49.12 -0.48
C SER A 359 -39.37 -49.59 0.73
N PRO A 360 -39.90 -49.52 1.97
CA PRO A 360 -39.15 -49.89 3.14
C PRO A 360 -39.27 -51.39 3.40
N THR A 361 -38.26 -52.16 3.03
CA THR A 361 -38.00 -53.49 3.60
C THR A 361 -36.59 -53.95 3.26
N ALA A 362 -35.70 -53.79 4.23
CA ALA A 362 -34.52 -54.62 4.39
C ALA A 362 -33.91 -54.39 5.79
N GLU A 363 -33.76 -55.50 6.50
CA GLU A 363 -33.37 -55.65 7.90
C GLU A 363 -31.99 -55.02 8.19
N ILE A 364 -31.92 -54.41 9.36
CA ILE A 364 -30.69 -53.83 9.96
C ILE A 364 -29.86 -54.98 10.49
N LYS A 365 -28.72 -55.29 9.86
CA LYS A 365 -27.63 -56.00 10.54
C LYS A 365 -26.65 -54.97 11.08
N ASN A 366 -26.57 -54.94 12.44
CA ASN A 366 -25.58 -54.22 13.19
C ASN A 366 -24.19 -54.83 12.96
N GLU A 367 -23.30 -54.12 12.27
CA GLU A 367 -21.87 -54.31 12.41
C GLU A 367 -21.25 -52.95 12.81
N ALA A 368 -20.77 -52.87 14.03
CA ALA A 368 -20.05 -51.74 14.57
C ALA A 368 -18.68 -51.68 13.91
N CYS A 369 -18.47 -50.70 13.01
CA CYS A 369 -17.14 -50.26 12.64
C CYS A 369 -16.82 -49.02 13.43
N ALA A 370 -15.97 -49.19 14.44
CA ALA A 370 -15.27 -48.10 15.14
C ALA A 370 -14.29 -47.49 14.13
N ALA A 371 -14.67 -46.36 13.52
CA ALA A 371 -13.72 -45.51 12.80
C ALA A 371 -12.99 -44.63 13.79
N ILE A 372 -11.70 -44.85 13.90
CA ILE A 372 -10.75 -44.04 14.66
C ILE A 372 -10.83 -42.61 14.10
N ILE A 373 -11.32 -41.71 14.92
CA ILE A 373 -11.29 -40.27 14.65
C ILE A 373 -9.93 -39.79 15.10
N GLU A 374 -9.00 -39.56 14.18
CA GLU A 374 -7.81 -38.78 14.48
C GLU A 374 -8.23 -37.36 14.83
N PRO A 375 -7.74 -36.80 15.95
CA PRO A 375 -8.03 -35.41 16.30
C PRO A 375 -7.29 -34.50 15.34
N TRP A 376 -8.02 -33.60 14.69
CA TRP A 376 -7.46 -32.51 13.92
C TRP A 376 -6.83 -31.52 14.91
N ASP A 377 -5.53 -31.28 14.74
CA ASP A 377 -4.74 -30.34 15.53
C ASP A 377 -5.41 -28.99 15.66
N GLU A 378 -5.69 -28.59 16.91
CA GLU A 378 -6.29 -27.30 17.29
C GLU A 378 -5.30 -26.12 17.22
N GLU A 379 -4.11 -26.28 16.62
CA GLU A 379 -3.01 -25.32 16.76
C GLU A 379 -2.97 -24.15 15.77
N ASP A 380 -3.95 -23.97 14.88
CA ASP A 380 -3.81 -22.90 13.83
C ASP A 380 -4.70 -21.65 14.03
N TRP A 381 -5.35 -21.45 15.20
CA TRP A 381 -6.31 -20.35 15.35
C TRP A 381 -6.12 -19.40 16.55
N ASP A 382 -5.14 -19.61 17.42
CA ASP A 382 -4.95 -18.80 18.64
C ASP A 382 -3.50 -18.36 18.91
N HIS A 383 -2.80 -17.81 17.94
CA HIS A 383 -1.62 -17.01 18.21
C HIS A 383 -1.87 -15.52 17.94
N HIS A 384 -2.63 -14.89 18.84
CA HIS A 384 -2.37 -13.50 19.20
C HIS A 384 -1.16 -13.50 20.15
N PRO A 385 -0.11 -12.73 19.89
CA PRO A 385 0.92 -12.51 20.90
C PRO A 385 0.28 -11.74 22.06
N GLN A 386 0.21 -12.41 23.19
CA GLN A 386 -0.13 -11.79 24.47
C GLN A 386 0.91 -10.70 24.76
N SER A 387 0.40 -9.58 25.20
CA SER A 387 1.10 -8.45 25.79
C SER A 387 2.30 -8.87 26.63
N GLY A 388 3.46 -8.30 26.30
CA GLY A 388 4.64 -8.37 27.16
C GLY A 388 4.38 -7.76 28.55
N PRO A 389 5.22 -8.09 29.54
CA PRO A 389 5.01 -7.72 30.94
C PRO A 389 4.98 -6.20 31.12
N PRO A 390 4.26 -5.70 32.14
CA PRO A 390 4.12 -4.26 32.38
C PRO A 390 5.49 -3.64 32.70
N ARG A 391 5.83 -2.58 32.00
CA ARG A 391 7.01 -1.75 32.29
C ARG A 391 6.84 -1.12 33.66
N GLN A 392 7.69 -1.48 34.61
CA GLN A 392 7.83 -0.80 35.87
C GLN A 392 8.29 0.64 35.61
N HIS A 393 7.47 1.61 36.03
CA HIS A 393 7.86 3.00 36.11
C HIS A 393 8.88 3.15 37.26
N VAL A 394 10.14 3.39 36.90
CA VAL A 394 11.15 3.86 37.87
C VAL A 394 11.07 5.37 37.87
N TYR A 395 10.57 5.93 38.98
CA TYR A 395 10.70 7.34 39.28
C TYR A 395 12.12 7.58 39.82
N TYR A 396 12.88 8.46 39.14
CA TYR A 396 14.02 9.10 39.73
C TYR A 396 13.61 10.51 40.22
N ASN A 397 13.91 10.76 41.50
CA ASN A 397 13.86 12.08 42.16
C ASN A 397 14.79 13.07 41.48
#